data_ab5734fc9bc870f88012df63aa98bfa7
#
_entry.id   ab5734fc9bc870f88012df63aa98bfa7
#
_cell.length_a   1.000
_cell.length_b   1.000
_cell.length_c   1.000
_cell.angle_alpha   90.00
_cell.angle_beta   90.00
_cell.angle_gamma   90.00
#
_symmetry.space_group_name_H-M   'P 1'
#
loop_
_entity.id
_entity.type
_entity.pdbx_description
1 polymer ?
#
loop_
_entity_poly.entity_id
_entity_poly.type
_entity_poly.pdbx_seq_one_letter_code
_entity_poly.pdbx_strand_id
1 'polypeptide(L)'
;SIAEEGLEENAYPGCQVLVAKDGMIIYDKAFGYFDYDQSRKVQENSVYDLASASKAAGTLLAVMKAYDEKKFTLNNKIADFLPELKGSNKKDLNIKELLYHQSGVVSTINFYLNAIDKDSYKGSLYSSVKNATHPVRFDAKTYVRNDFNYLPDLVSTEKKPGFTTEVARNFYLHDSFKDSIMQEIKDSRLGTRGKYVYSCVNFIMLKMMVENQMKQPMDQLLHNDFYSRLGAWHTTYNPLKRIDSLQIVPTENDQFVRRQLLRGYVHDEAAAFQGGVSGNAGLFSNANDLAK
;
A
#
# COMPACT_ATOMS: atom_id res chain seq x y z
N SER A 1 -2.65 -30.75 5.32
CA SER A 1 -1.49 -29.82 5.49
C SER A 1 -1.95 -28.56 6.20
N ILE A 2 -1.02 -27.78 6.74
CA ILE A 2 -1.32 -26.47 7.38
C ILE A 2 -2.11 -25.56 6.43
N ALA A 3 -1.79 -25.59 5.12
CA ALA A 3 -2.53 -24.80 4.14
C ALA A 3 -4.00 -25.26 3.98
N GLU A 4 -4.25 -26.56 4.02
CA GLU A 4 -5.61 -27.11 3.94
C GLU A 4 -6.39 -26.87 5.24
N GLU A 5 -5.74 -27.02 6.40
CA GLU A 5 -6.35 -26.69 7.71
C GLU A 5 -6.81 -25.24 7.77
N GLY A 6 -5.99 -24.29 7.27
CA GLY A 6 -6.38 -22.88 7.20
C GLY A 6 -7.60 -22.61 6.30
N LEU A 7 -7.76 -23.38 5.21
CA LEU A 7 -8.96 -23.31 4.35
C LEU A 7 -10.19 -23.90 5.07
N GLU A 8 -10.05 -25.04 5.73
CA GLU A 8 -11.13 -25.70 6.46
C GLU A 8 -11.63 -24.83 7.63
N GLU A 9 -10.72 -24.12 8.30
CA GLU A 9 -11.05 -23.17 9.37
C GLU A 9 -11.52 -21.79 8.88
N ASN A 10 -11.63 -21.58 7.55
CA ASN A 10 -11.97 -20.30 6.93
C ASN A 10 -11.04 -19.14 7.34
N ALA A 11 -9.77 -19.42 7.62
CA ALA A 11 -8.77 -18.40 7.92
C ALA A 11 -8.43 -17.55 6.67
N TYR A 12 -8.46 -18.16 5.50
CA TYR A 12 -8.32 -17.53 4.18
C TYR A 12 -9.02 -18.39 3.11
N PRO A 13 -9.46 -17.80 1.98
CA PRO A 13 -10.15 -18.57 0.93
C PRO A 13 -9.18 -19.34 0.03
N GLY A 14 -7.94 -18.92 -0.08
CA GLY A 14 -6.92 -19.57 -0.88
C GLY A 14 -5.52 -19.00 -0.65
N CYS A 15 -4.51 -19.77 -1.04
CA CYS A 15 -3.10 -19.37 -0.88
C CYS A 15 -2.18 -20.06 -1.90
N GLN A 16 -0.95 -19.56 -1.98
CA GLN A 16 0.16 -20.19 -2.69
C GLN A 16 1.27 -20.49 -1.68
N VAL A 17 1.92 -21.64 -1.81
CA VAL A 17 3.06 -22.03 -1.01
C VAL A 17 4.17 -22.49 -1.94
N LEU A 18 5.32 -21.82 -1.84
CA LEU A 18 6.52 -22.18 -2.59
C LEU A 18 7.70 -22.36 -1.62
N VAL A 19 8.47 -23.42 -1.83
CA VAL A 19 9.71 -23.67 -1.11
C VAL A 19 10.83 -23.88 -2.14
N ALA A 20 11.88 -23.09 -2.00
CA ALA A 20 13.10 -23.24 -2.80
C ALA A 20 14.28 -23.54 -1.88
N LYS A 21 15.20 -24.41 -2.35
CA LYS A 21 16.45 -24.74 -1.68
C LYS A 21 17.57 -24.85 -2.70
N ASP A 22 18.70 -24.23 -2.41
CA ASP A 22 19.89 -24.26 -3.26
C ASP A 22 19.62 -23.86 -4.72
N GLY A 23 18.75 -22.83 -4.90
CA GLY A 23 18.34 -22.32 -6.21
C GLY A 23 17.31 -23.18 -6.97
N MET A 24 16.80 -24.25 -6.35
CA MET A 24 15.79 -25.12 -6.96
C MET A 24 14.47 -25.05 -6.21
N ILE A 25 13.35 -24.94 -6.95
CA ILE A 25 12.02 -25.07 -6.39
C ILE A 25 11.78 -26.55 -6.08
N ILE A 26 11.56 -26.86 -4.79
CA ILE A 26 11.27 -28.22 -4.32
C ILE A 26 9.79 -28.44 -3.98
N TYR A 27 9.04 -27.35 -3.88
CA TYR A 27 7.61 -27.37 -3.64
C TYR A 27 6.98 -26.09 -4.22
N ASP A 28 5.92 -26.22 -5.01
CA ASP A 28 5.12 -25.11 -5.52
C ASP A 28 3.69 -25.60 -5.67
N LYS A 29 2.76 -25.04 -4.88
CA LYS A 29 1.35 -25.40 -4.92
C LYS A 29 0.44 -24.24 -4.62
N ALA A 30 -0.70 -24.24 -5.31
CA ALA A 30 -1.83 -23.36 -5.05
C ALA A 30 -2.97 -24.14 -4.38
N PHE A 31 -3.65 -23.50 -3.43
CA PHE A 31 -4.71 -24.07 -2.63
C PHE A 31 -5.94 -23.17 -2.63
N GLY A 32 -7.13 -23.77 -2.59
CA GLY A 32 -8.40 -23.08 -2.39
C GLY A 32 -8.82 -22.20 -3.57
N TYR A 33 -9.47 -21.08 -3.24
CA TYR A 33 -10.19 -20.24 -4.19
C TYR A 33 -9.85 -18.76 -3.99
N PHE A 34 -10.30 -17.92 -4.92
CA PHE A 34 -10.11 -16.46 -4.90
C PHE A 34 -10.90 -15.78 -3.78
N ASP A 35 -12.02 -16.38 -3.39
CA ASP A 35 -12.95 -15.87 -2.40
C ASP A 35 -13.67 -17.03 -1.69
N TYR A 36 -14.43 -16.72 -0.65
CA TYR A 36 -15.20 -17.69 0.11
C TYR A 36 -16.41 -18.24 -0.66
N ASP A 37 -16.85 -17.58 -1.72
CA ASP A 37 -17.91 -18.07 -2.63
C ASP A 37 -17.38 -19.07 -3.65
N GLN A 38 -16.08 -19.39 -3.58
CA GLN A 38 -15.38 -20.34 -4.45
C GLN A 38 -15.51 -20.02 -5.94
N SER A 39 -15.55 -18.73 -6.27
CA SER A 39 -15.79 -18.24 -7.62
C SER A 39 -14.74 -18.70 -8.61
N ARG A 40 -13.47 -18.87 -8.19
CA ARG A 40 -12.35 -19.29 -9.01
C ARG A 40 -11.26 -19.96 -8.17
N LYS A 41 -10.68 -21.06 -8.68
CA LYS A 41 -9.53 -21.71 -8.02
C LYS A 41 -8.28 -20.85 -8.12
N VAL A 42 -7.51 -20.82 -7.02
CA VAL A 42 -6.15 -20.26 -7.03
C VAL A 42 -5.24 -21.13 -7.89
N GLN A 43 -4.39 -20.49 -8.67
CA GLN A 43 -3.37 -21.10 -9.51
C GLN A 43 -1.98 -20.55 -9.13
N GLU A 44 -0.91 -21.21 -9.53
CA GLU A 44 0.47 -20.80 -9.24
C GLU A 44 0.84 -19.43 -9.86
N ASN A 45 0.13 -19.01 -10.94
CA ASN A 45 0.25 -17.69 -11.55
C ASN A 45 -0.76 -16.65 -11.03
N SER A 46 -1.58 -16.99 -10.04
CA SER A 46 -2.49 -16.04 -9.43
C SER A 46 -1.73 -14.95 -8.68
N VAL A 47 -2.19 -13.72 -8.80
CA VAL A 47 -1.48 -12.54 -8.32
C VAL A 47 -2.20 -11.95 -7.12
N TYR A 48 -1.46 -11.69 -6.06
CA TYR A 48 -1.94 -11.18 -4.78
C TYR A 48 -1.41 -9.78 -4.50
N ASP A 49 -2.19 -8.98 -3.80
CA ASP A 49 -1.69 -7.79 -3.10
C ASP A 49 -0.75 -8.23 -1.97
N LEU A 50 0.47 -7.73 -2.00
CA LEU A 50 1.50 -8.09 -1.03
C LEU A 50 1.44 -7.29 0.26
N ALA A 51 0.50 -6.35 0.37
CA ALA A 51 0.40 -5.47 1.53
C ALA A 51 1.79 -4.92 1.93
N SER A 52 2.16 -5.02 3.20
CA SER A 52 3.44 -4.51 3.70
C SER A 52 4.69 -5.27 3.23
N ALA A 53 4.56 -6.44 2.61
CA ALA A 53 5.71 -7.07 1.95
C ALA A 53 6.23 -6.23 0.78
N SER A 54 5.42 -5.30 0.26
CA SER A 54 5.82 -4.26 -0.69
C SER A 54 7.00 -3.42 -0.19
N LYS A 55 7.14 -3.24 1.13
CA LYS A 55 8.28 -2.51 1.71
C LYS A 55 9.60 -3.21 1.41
N ALA A 56 9.64 -4.54 1.52
CA ALA A 56 10.84 -5.34 1.30
C ALA A 56 11.07 -5.61 -0.20
N ALA A 57 10.04 -6.12 -0.90
CA ALA A 57 10.14 -6.51 -2.30
C ALA A 57 10.06 -5.31 -3.29
N GLY A 58 9.73 -4.12 -2.80
CA GLY A 58 9.62 -2.89 -3.58
C GLY A 58 10.54 -1.79 -3.04
N THR A 59 10.06 -1.01 -2.09
CA THR A 59 10.73 0.22 -1.65
C THR A 59 12.17 0.00 -1.20
N LEU A 60 12.45 -1.08 -0.45
CA LEU A 60 13.80 -1.37 -0.01
C LEU A 60 14.75 -1.61 -1.18
N LEU A 61 14.32 -2.32 -2.22
CA LEU A 61 15.13 -2.53 -3.44
C LEU A 61 15.45 -1.20 -4.12
N ALA A 62 14.47 -0.30 -4.23
CA ALA A 62 14.68 1.03 -4.80
C ALA A 62 15.64 1.88 -3.96
N VAL A 63 15.54 1.80 -2.62
CA VAL A 63 16.46 2.45 -1.69
C VAL A 63 17.87 1.87 -1.83
N MET A 64 18.03 0.54 -1.92
CA MET A 64 19.31 -0.13 -2.11
C MET A 64 19.96 0.31 -3.44
N LYS A 65 19.20 0.39 -4.52
CA LYS A 65 19.68 0.87 -5.82
C LYS A 65 20.19 2.31 -5.74
N ALA A 66 19.41 3.21 -5.14
CA ALA A 66 19.84 4.59 -4.95
C ALA A 66 21.07 4.73 -4.04
N TYR A 67 21.20 3.86 -3.03
CA TYR A 67 22.37 3.80 -2.16
C TYR A 67 23.61 3.31 -2.92
N ASP A 68 23.50 2.25 -3.71
CA ASP A 68 24.57 1.72 -4.55
C ASP A 68 25.08 2.76 -5.56
N GLU A 69 24.16 3.55 -6.12
CA GLU A 69 24.49 4.68 -6.99
C GLU A 69 25.01 5.93 -6.24
N LYS A 70 25.26 5.82 -4.92
CA LYS A 70 25.81 6.89 -4.06
C LYS A 70 24.97 8.17 -4.07
N LYS A 71 23.65 8.05 -4.24
CA LYS A 71 22.71 9.18 -4.21
C LYS A 71 22.54 9.76 -2.80
N PHE A 72 22.79 8.95 -1.77
CA PHE A 72 22.72 9.34 -0.36
C PHE A 72 23.59 8.44 0.51
N THR A 73 23.75 8.83 1.77
CA THR A 73 24.28 8.01 2.85
C THR A 73 23.20 7.77 3.93
N LEU A 74 23.34 6.72 4.74
CA LEU A 74 22.36 6.41 5.79
C LEU A 74 22.23 7.52 6.85
N ASN A 75 23.24 8.38 6.99
CA ASN A 75 23.27 9.50 7.94
C ASN A 75 22.69 10.80 7.36
N ASN A 76 22.42 10.86 6.06
CA ASN A 76 21.75 12.01 5.48
C ASN A 76 20.37 12.21 6.11
N LYS A 77 19.95 13.47 6.24
CA LYS A 77 18.62 13.83 6.71
C LYS A 77 17.60 13.68 5.60
N ILE A 78 16.41 13.19 5.93
CA ILE A 78 15.31 13.07 4.95
C ILE A 78 14.94 14.44 4.35
N ALA A 79 15.07 15.52 5.13
CA ALA A 79 14.80 16.88 4.68
C ALA A 79 15.83 17.43 3.66
N ASP A 80 16.96 16.77 3.47
CA ASP A 80 17.90 17.10 2.40
C ASP A 80 17.31 16.73 1.03
N PHE A 81 16.43 15.73 0.99
CA PHE A 81 15.80 15.17 -0.20
C PHE A 81 14.34 15.55 -0.36
N LEU A 82 13.67 15.89 0.75
CA LEU A 82 12.30 16.38 0.82
C LEU A 82 12.30 17.76 1.48
N PRO A 83 12.58 18.84 0.72
CA PRO A 83 12.75 20.19 1.26
C PRO A 83 11.54 20.70 2.04
N GLU A 84 10.35 20.19 1.74
CA GLU A 84 9.09 20.51 2.42
C GLU A 84 9.16 20.20 3.93
N LEU A 85 9.99 19.22 4.32
CA LEU A 85 10.17 18.82 5.71
C LEU A 85 11.10 19.73 6.53
N LYS A 86 11.83 20.67 5.88
CA LYS A 86 12.78 21.57 6.59
C LYS A 86 12.14 22.42 7.68
N GLY A 87 10.88 22.79 7.49
CA GLY A 87 10.09 23.55 8.48
C GLY A 87 9.33 22.68 9.48
N SER A 88 9.54 21.36 9.51
CA SER A 88 8.79 20.44 10.36
C SER A 88 9.64 19.84 11.49
N ASN A 89 8.97 19.15 12.42
CA ASN A 89 9.62 18.35 13.46
C ASN A 89 10.40 17.12 12.91
N LYS A 90 10.32 16.86 11.60
CA LYS A 90 10.98 15.75 10.92
C LYS A 90 12.29 16.15 10.21
N LYS A 91 12.66 17.43 10.28
CA LYS A 91 13.83 17.99 9.59
C LYS A 91 15.16 17.27 9.89
N ASP A 92 15.28 16.69 11.09
CA ASP A 92 16.51 16.06 11.56
C ASP A 92 16.48 14.52 11.57
N LEU A 93 15.43 13.89 11.00
CA LEU A 93 15.35 12.45 10.85
C LEU A 93 16.33 11.98 9.77
N ASN A 94 17.13 10.96 10.07
CA ASN A 94 18.04 10.39 9.08
C ASN A 94 17.44 9.15 8.41
N ILE A 95 18.00 8.75 7.27
CA ILE A 95 17.52 7.63 6.46
C ILE A 95 17.57 6.32 7.23
N LYS A 96 18.62 6.11 8.07
CA LYS A 96 18.77 4.91 8.90
C LYS A 96 17.61 4.76 9.89
N GLU A 97 17.17 5.85 10.53
CA GLU A 97 16.06 5.80 11.48
C GLU A 97 14.74 5.42 10.79
N LEU A 98 14.53 5.89 9.56
CA LEU A 98 13.33 5.54 8.78
C LEU A 98 13.34 4.04 8.43
N LEU A 99 14.46 3.52 7.92
CA LEU A 99 14.61 2.11 7.54
C LEU A 99 14.44 1.16 8.73
N TYR A 100 14.89 1.57 9.93
CA TYR A 100 14.83 0.75 11.14
C TYR A 100 13.55 0.96 11.94
N HIS A 101 12.61 1.79 11.46
CA HIS A 101 11.41 2.15 12.21
C HIS A 101 11.72 2.76 13.59
N GLN A 102 12.79 3.56 13.66
CA GLN A 102 13.26 4.22 14.89
C GLN A 102 13.14 5.74 14.82
N SER A 103 12.43 6.25 13.84
CA SER A 103 12.28 7.68 13.59
C SER A 103 11.37 8.41 14.57
N GLY A 104 10.48 7.69 15.27
CA GLY A 104 9.41 8.28 16.08
C GLY A 104 8.22 8.82 15.28
N VAL A 105 8.21 8.65 13.95
CA VAL A 105 7.07 9.04 13.11
C VAL A 105 5.88 8.13 13.40
N VAL A 106 4.66 8.69 13.32
CA VAL A 106 3.42 7.94 13.56
C VAL A 106 3.32 6.71 12.66
N SER A 107 2.66 5.67 13.15
CA SER A 107 2.55 4.39 12.44
C SER A 107 1.83 4.51 11.11
N THR A 108 0.74 5.27 11.08
CA THR A 108 -0.08 5.50 9.88
C THR A 108 -0.70 6.88 9.88
N ILE A 109 -1.09 7.36 8.69
CA ILE A 109 -1.90 8.55 8.47
C ILE A 109 -3.04 8.16 7.54
N ASN A 110 -4.27 8.40 7.97
CA ASN A 110 -5.48 8.07 7.22
C ASN A 110 -5.83 9.21 6.25
N PHE A 111 -5.07 9.32 5.15
CA PHE A 111 -5.21 10.40 4.17
C PHE A 111 -6.63 10.54 3.63
N TYR A 112 -7.40 9.45 3.52
CA TYR A 112 -8.78 9.46 3.04
C TYR A 112 -9.71 10.36 3.86
N LEU A 113 -9.38 10.65 5.12
CA LEU A 113 -10.16 11.55 5.97
C LEU A 113 -10.26 12.97 5.42
N ASN A 114 -9.26 13.41 4.64
CA ASN A 114 -9.26 14.72 3.99
C ASN A 114 -10.20 14.80 2.79
N ALA A 115 -10.60 13.65 2.24
CA ALA A 115 -11.54 13.58 1.14
C ALA A 115 -13.00 13.45 1.59
N ILE A 116 -13.24 13.13 2.88
CA ILE A 116 -14.58 12.96 3.43
C ILE A 116 -15.20 14.33 3.72
N ASP A 117 -16.42 14.54 3.22
CA ASP A 117 -17.25 15.68 3.59
C ASP A 117 -17.80 15.49 5.02
N LYS A 118 -17.25 16.24 5.97
CA LYS A 118 -17.62 16.16 7.39
C LYS A 118 -19.02 16.69 7.69
N ASP A 119 -19.58 17.50 6.81
CA ASP A 119 -20.94 18.06 6.94
C ASP A 119 -22.00 17.08 6.43
N SER A 120 -21.59 16.03 5.69
CA SER A 120 -22.47 15.01 5.15
C SER A 120 -23.00 14.01 6.19
N TYR A 121 -22.45 14.02 7.40
CA TYR A 121 -22.87 13.11 8.48
C TYR A 121 -22.77 13.78 9.85
N LYS A 122 -23.44 13.21 10.87
CA LYS A 122 -23.45 13.72 12.24
C LYS A 122 -22.78 12.74 13.21
N GLY A 123 -21.99 13.25 14.15
CA GLY A 123 -21.32 12.46 15.19
C GLY A 123 -19.97 11.89 14.74
N SER A 124 -19.53 10.80 15.36
CA SER A 124 -18.25 10.16 15.07
C SER A 124 -18.30 9.28 13.82
N LEU A 125 -17.19 9.21 13.10
CA LEU A 125 -16.98 8.25 12.00
C LEU A 125 -16.76 6.82 12.53
N TYR A 126 -16.25 6.69 13.74
CA TYR A 126 -15.85 5.44 14.39
C TYR A 126 -16.67 5.16 15.65
N SER A 127 -16.90 3.88 15.95
CA SER A 127 -17.53 3.39 17.18
C SER A 127 -16.84 2.12 17.66
N SER A 128 -16.76 1.93 18.97
CA SER A 128 -16.32 0.66 19.57
C SER A 128 -17.40 -0.42 19.59
N VAL A 129 -18.63 -0.06 19.24
CA VAL A 129 -19.80 -0.96 19.27
C VAL A 129 -20.52 -0.92 17.93
N LYS A 130 -20.86 -2.12 17.39
CA LYS A 130 -21.71 -2.22 16.20
C LYS A 130 -23.11 -1.69 16.51
N ASN A 131 -23.62 -0.81 15.67
CA ASN A 131 -24.98 -0.27 15.77
C ASN A 131 -25.52 0.11 14.38
N ALA A 132 -26.75 0.62 14.31
CA ALA A 132 -27.38 0.99 13.04
C ALA A 132 -26.61 2.08 12.26
N THR A 133 -25.93 2.99 12.95
CA THR A 133 -25.11 4.04 12.32
C THR A 133 -23.70 3.56 11.93
N HIS A 134 -23.15 2.59 12.65
CA HIS A 134 -21.82 2.02 12.43
C HIS A 134 -21.92 0.52 12.13
N PRO A 135 -22.46 0.12 10.95
CA PRO A 135 -22.74 -1.28 10.62
C PRO A 135 -21.50 -2.06 10.17
N VAL A 136 -20.47 -1.35 9.67
CA VAL A 136 -19.31 -1.97 9.04
C VAL A 136 -18.21 -2.21 10.07
N ARG A 137 -17.69 -3.44 10.12
CA ARG A 137 -16.53 -3.76 10.94
C ARG A 137 -15.25 -3.28 10.24
N PHE A 138 -14.49 -2.44 10.91
CA PHE A 138 -13.22 -1.89 10.40
C PHE A 138 -12.01 -2.73 10.88
N ASP A 139 -11.99 -3.04 12.17
CA ASP A 139 -10.98 -3.89 12.78
C ASP A 139 -11.57 -4.74 13.91
N ALA A 140 -10.73 -5.38 14.73
CA ALA A 140 -11.18 -6.25 15.82
C ALA A 140 -12.03 -5.52 16.87
N LYS A 141 -11.91 -4.20 17.00
CA LYS A 141 -12.51 -3.39 18.08
C LYS A 141 -13.26 -2.16 17.57
N THR A 142 -13.27 -1.92 16.27
CA THR A 142 -13.77 -0.69 15.67
C THR A 142 -14.81 -0.98 14.61
N TYR A 143 -15.91 -0.25 14.65
CA TYR A 143 -16.94 -0.21 13.64
C TYR A 143 -17.02 1.18 13.03
N VAL A 144 -17.40 1.27 11.77
CA VAL A 144 -17.45 2.52 11.02
C VAL A 144 -18.81 2.71 10.34
N ARG A 145 -19.15 3.95 10.13
CA ARG A 145 -20.27 4.34 9.28
C ARG A 145 -19.82 4.39 7.82
N ASN A 146 -20.72 4.20 6.91
CA ASN A 146 -20.45 4.28 5.47
C ASN A 146 -21.49 5.16 4.72
N ASP A 147 -22.23 5.97 5.48
CA ASP A 147 -23.28 6.88 4.99
C ASP A 147 -22.79 8.33 4.79
N PHE A 148 -21.47 8.55 4.77
CA PHE A 148 -20.87 9.86 4.45
C PHE A 148 -20.69 10.03 2.94
N ASN A 149 -20.53 11.29 2.52
CA ASN A 149 -20.15 11.69 1.17
C ASN A 149 -18.68 12.10 1.10
N TYR A 150 -18.13 12.13 -0.11
CA TYR A 150 -16.84 12.74 -0.38
C TYR A 150 -17.00 14.19 -0.84
N LEU A 151 -15.97 14.99 -0.62
CA LEU A 151 -15.90 16.36 -1.13
C LEU A 151 -15.83 16.32 -2.67
N PRO A 152 -16.80 16.95 -3.39
CA PRO A 152 -16.87 16.87 -4.84
C PRO A 152 -15.68 17.54 -5.55
N ASP A 153 -15.00 18.47 -4.86
CA ASP A 153 -13.80 19.13 -5.36
C ASP A 153 -12.55 18.23 -5.25
N LEU A 154 -12.62 17.17 -4.46
CA LEU A 154 -11.49 16.24 -4.25
C LEU A 154 -11.73 14.83 -4.81
N VAL A 155 -12.99 14.42 -5.01
CA VAL A 155 -13.33 13.08 -5.47
C VAL A 155 -14.30 13.15 -6.65
N SER A 156 -14.02 12.35 -7.67
CA SER A 156 -14.89 12.16 -8.84
C SER A 156 -15.13 10.67 -9.10
N THR A 157 -16.31 10.32 -9.58
CA THR A 157 -16.62 8.97 -10.06
C THR A 157 -16.16 8.73 -11.49
N GLU A 158 -15.71 9.77 -12.18
CA GLU A 158 -15.26 9.73 -13.57
C GLU A 158 -13.85 10.31 -13.67
N LYS A 159 -13.02 9.69 -14.53
CA LYS A 159 -11.74 10.27 -14.92
C LYS A 159 -11.98 11.49 -15.80
N LYS A 160 -11.47 12.65 -15.39
CA LYS A 160 -11.60 13.92 -16.11
C LYS A 160 -10.38 14.82 -15.83
N PRO A 161 -10.18 15.93 -16.56
CA PRO A 161 -9.12 16.88 -16.27
C PRO A 161 -9.10 17.30 -14.80
N GLY A 162 -7.94 17.22 -14.15
CA GLY A 162 -7.76 17.48 -12.73
C GLY A 162 -8.12 16.31 -11.80
N PHE A 163 -8.73 15.23 -12.29
CA PHE A 163 -9.07 14.02 -11.52
C PHE A 163 -8.45 12.80 -12.19
N THR A 164 -7.14 12.64 -12.07
CA THR A 164 -6.38 11.62 -12.80
C THR A 164 -5.86 10.47 -11.92
N THR A 165 -5.82 10.65 -10.60
CA THR A 165 -5.36 9.63 -9.64
C THR A 165 -6.46 8.63 -9.35
N GLU A 166 -6.36 7.43 -9.92
CA GLU A 166 -7.32 6.34 -9.68
C GLU A 166 -7.02 5.64 -8.35
N VAL A 167 -8.01 5.57 -7.47
CA VAL A 167 -7.97 4.92 -6.14
C VAL A 167 -8.64 3.54 -6.19
N ALA A 168 -9.72 3.44 -6.95
CA ALA A 168 -10.49 2.24 -7.23
C ALA A 168 -11.33 2.47 -8.50
N ARG A 169 -12.07 1.46 -8.97
CA ARG A 169 -12.95 1.62 -10.12
C ARG A 169 -13.96 2.75 -9.88
N ASN A 170 -14.01 3.72 -10.81
CA ASN A 170 -14.88 4.89 -10.72
C ASN A 170 -14.65 5.71 -9.42
N PHE A 171 -13.41 5.79 -8.98
CA PHE A 171 -13.02 6.60 -7.84
C PHE A 171 -11.69 7.29 -8.15
N TYR A 172 -11.74 8.58 -8.42
CA TYR A 172 -10.58 9.39 -8.82
C TYR A 172 -10.41 10.58 -7.88
N LEU A 173 -9.16 10.82 -7.48
CA LEU A 173 -8.81 12.01 -6.69
C LEU A 173 -8.38 13.15 -7.59
N HIS A 174 -8.65 14.36 -7.13
CA HIS A 174 -8.12 15.57 -7.72
C HIS A 174 -6.59 15.60 -7.59
N ASP A 175 -5.89 16.10 -8.60
CA ASP A 175 -4.43 16.05 -8.69
C ASP A 175 -3.71 16.82 -7.58
N SER A 176 -4.39 17.81 -6.94
CA SER A 176 -3.87 18.51 -5.76
C SER A 176 -3.86 17.68 -4.47
N PHE A 177 -4.52 16.52 -4.45
CA PHE A 177 -4.59 15.70 -3.23
C PHE A 177 -3.22 15.28 -2.72
N LYS A 178 -2.24 15.11 -3.62
CA LYS A 178 -0.84 14.83 -3.26
C LYS A 178 -0.22 15.88 -2.33
N ASP A 179 -0.65 17.14 -2.43
CA ASP A 179 -0.11 18.22 -1.59
C ASP A 179 -0.61 18.06 -0.15
N SER A 180 -1.85 17.59 0.04
CA SER A 180 -2.39 17.28 1.36
C SER A 180 -1.66 16.13 2.05
N ILE A 181 -1.20 15.12 1.29
CA ILE A 181 -0.41 13.99 1.83
C ILE A 181 0.90 14.50 2.46
N MET A 182 1.65 15.35 1.77
CA MET A 182 2.89 15.93 2.29
C MET A 182 2.60 16.84 3.51
N GLN A 183 1.53 17.62 3.46
CA GLN A 183 1.14 18.48 4.58
C GLN A 183 0.80 17.66 5.83
N GLU A 184 0.02 16.60 5.70
CA GLU A 184 -0.31 15.67 6.79
C GLU A 184 0.96 15.02 7.40
N ILE A 185 1.90 14.63 6.54
CA ILE A 185 3.19 14.10 7.01
C ILE A 185 3.93 15.17 7.81
N LYS A 186 4.02 16.42 7.32
CA LYS A 186 4.68 17.55 8.02
C LYS A 186 4.08 17.81 9.39
N ASP A 187 2.75 17.85 9.47
CA ASP A 187 2.00 18.26 10.67
C ASP A 187 1.86 17.11 11.67
N SER A 188 2.06 15.86 11.25
CA SER A 188 1.94 14.72 12.14
C SER A 188 2.90 14.83 13.32
N ARG A 189 2.44 14.38 14.50
CA ARG A 189 3.28 14.37 15.71
C ARG A 189 4.51 13.49 15.51
N LEU A 190 5.60 13.83 16.19
CA LEU A 190 6.79 13.03 16.31
C LEU A 190 6.88 12.46 17.73
N GLY A 191 6.99 11.14 17.83
CA GLY A 191 7.23 10.44 19.10
C GLY A 191 8.72 10.31 19.43
N THR A 192 9.05 9.39 20.31
CA THR A 192 10.43 9.18 20.77
C THR A 192 11.26 8.50 19.68
N ARG A 193 12.34 9.16 19.26
CA ARG A 193 13.35 8.60 18.35
C ARG A 193 14.19 7.53 19.04
N GLY A 194 14.74 6.59 18.25
CA GLY A 194 15.59 5.51 18.72
C GLY A 194 14.82 4.29 19.26
N LYS A 195 13.50 4.39 19.48
CA LYS A 195 12.65 3.25 19.82
C LYS A 195 12.00 2.68 18.56
N TYR A 196 11.94 1.36 18.46
CA TYR A 196 11.24 0.69 17.37
C TYR A 196 9.73 0.93 17.49
N VAL A 197 9.17 1.62 16.49
CA VAL A 197 7.73 1.79 16.28
C VAL A 197 7.48 1.64 14.79
N TYR A 198 6.87 0.53 14.40
CA TYR A 198 6.55 0.28 12.99
C TYR A 198 5.75 1.43 12.39
N SER A 199 6.24 1.98 11.27
CA SER A 199 5.61 3.12 10.61
C SER A 199 5.57 2.94 9.09
N CYS A 200 4.38 2.93 8.53
CA CYS A 200 4.14 3.01 7.09
C CYS A 200 4.62 4.35 6.51
N VAL A 201 4.47 5.43 7.28
CA VAL A 201 4.86 6.78 6.85
C VAL A 201 6.36 6.90 6.57
N ASN A 202 7.21 6.15 7.30
CA ASN A 202 8.64 6.08 7.01
C ASN A 202 8.90 5.64 5.57
N PHE A 203 8.23 4.60 5.12
CA PHE A 203 8.41 4.04 3.78
C PHE A 203 7.76 4.90 2.69
N ILE A 204 6.69 5.62 3.01
CA ILE A 204 6.13 6.65 2.11
C ILE A 204 7.17 7.74 1.87
N MET A 205 7.83 8.26 2.91
CA MET A 205 8.90 9.26 2.77
C MET A 205 10.12 8.70 2.02
N LEU A 206 10.51 7.44 2.27
CA LEU A 206 11.61 6.78 1.54
C LEU A 206 11.30 6.66 0.05
N LYS A 207 10.07 6.31 -0.33
CA LYS A 207 9.63 6.30 -1.74
C LYS A 207 9.76 7.67 -2.37
N MET A 208 9.24 8.72 -1.73
CA MET A 208 9.34 10.09 -2.23
C MET A 208 10.80 10.53 -2.39
N MET A 209 11.66 10.19 -1.44
CA MET A 209 13.10 10.45 -1.53
C MET A 209 13.73 9.74 -2.74
N VAL A 210 13.46 8.46 -2.92
CA VAL A 210 14.03 7.69 -4.04
C VAL A 210 13.59 8.28 -5.38
N GLU A 211 12.31 8.59 -5.55
CA GLU A 211 11.81 9.20 -6.79
C GLU A 211 12.48 10.56 -7.07
N ASN A 212 12.69 11.37 -6.03
CA ASN A 212 13.41 12.65 -6.16
C ASN A 212 14.87 12.45 -6.54
N GLN A 213 15.56 11.43 -6.03
CA GLN A 213 16.97 11.18 -6.31
C GLN A 213 17.19 10.48 -7.65
N MET A 214 16.35 9.53 -8.00
CA MET A 214 16.44 8.75 -9.23
C MET A 214 15.78 9.44 -10.43
N LYS A 215 15.02 10.52 -10.19
CA LYS A 215 14.30 11.32 -11.23
C LYS A 215 13.34 10.49 -12.07
N GLN A 216 12.78 9.45 -11.49
CA GLN A 216 11.79 8.58 -12.14
C GLN A 216 10.84 7.96 -11.11
N PRO A 217 9.61 7.59 -11.51
CA PRO A 217 8.68 6.87 -10.65
C PRO A 217 9.26 5.55 -10.14
N MET A 218 9.00 5.22 -8.88
CA MET A 218 9.53 4.01 -8.24
C MET A 218 9.09 2.72 -8.92
N ASP A 219 7.86 2.64 -9.39
CA ASP A 219 7.34 1.46 -10.10
C ASP A 219 8.09 1.21 -11.42
N GLN A 220 8.47 2.27 -12.15
CA GLN A 220 9.27 2.17 -13.37
C GLN A 220 10.71 1.75 -13.06
N LEU A 221 11.33 2.36 -12.03
CA LEU A 221 12.67 1.99 -11.55
C LEU A 221 12.73 0.49 -11.24
N LEU A 222 11.79 0.02 -10.41
CA LEU A 222 11.75 -1.38 -9.98
C LEU A 222 11.48 -2.34 -11.13
N HIS A 223 10.58 -1.99 -12.03
CA HIS A 223 10.31 -2.81 -13.19
C HIS A 223 11.55 -2.96 -14.10
N ASN A 224 12.22 -1.85 -14.40
CA ASN A 224 13.34 -1.84 -15.35
C ASN A 224 14.62 -2.47 -14.77
N ASP A 225 14.91 -2.18 -13.50
CA ASP A 225 16.20 -2.56 -12.90
C ASP A 225 16.15 -3.89 -12.15
N PHE A 226 14.96 -4.35 -11.74
CA PHE A 226 14.82 -5.59 -10.97
C PHE A 226 13.86 -6.58 -11.63
N TYR A 227 12.56 -6.29 -11.69
CA TYR A 227 11.55 -7.31 -12.01
C TYR A 227 11.70 -7.87 -13.43
N SER A 228 11.92 -7.03 -14.44
CA SER A 228 12.14 -7.50 -15.82
C SER A 228 13.42 -8.33 -15.96
N ARG A 229 14.49 -7.95 -15.25
CA ARG A 229 15.78 -8.66 -15.29
C ARG A 229 15.72 -10.02 -14.59
N LEU A 230 14.90 -10.13 -13.57
CA LEU A 230 14.65 -11.38 -12.83
C LEU A 230 13.59 -12.26 -13.53
N GLY A 231 12.93 -11.76 -14.59
CA GLY A 231 11.80 -12.45 -15.20
C GLY A 231 10.57 -12.51 -14.28
N ALA A 232 10.45 -11.57 -13.31
CA ALA A 232 9.33 -11.48 -12.36
C ALA A 232 8.17 -10.68 -12.98
N TRP A 233 7.56 -11.23 -14.01
CA TRP A 233 6.59 -10.54 -14.88
C TRP A 233 5.25 -10.23 -14.19
N HIS A 234 4.91 -10.96 -13.15
CA HIS A 234 3.70 -10.76 -12.35
C HIS A 234 3.93 -9.83 -11.14
N THR A 235 5.17 -9.37 -10.93
CA THR A 235 5.50 -8.41 -9.87
C THR A 235 5.36 -6.99 -10.39
N THR A 236 4.35 -6.25 -9.92
CA THR A 236 4.07 -4.90 -10.40
C THR A 236 3.17 -4.12 -9.46
N TYR A 237 3.28 -2.80 -9.51
CA TYR A 237 2.26 -1.89 -8.99
C TYR A 237 1.14 -1.74 -10.03
N ASN A 238 -0.08 -1.40 -9.57
CA ASN A 238 -1.24 -1.20 -10.44
C ASN A 238 -1.41 -2.33 -11.48
N PRO A 239 -1.61 -3.59 -11.05
CA PRO A 239 -1.49 -4.77 -11.90
C PRO A 239 -2.47 -4.79 -13.07
N LEU A 240 -3.62 -4.12 -12.98
CA LEU A 240 -4.61 -4.04 -14.07
C LEU A 240 -4.06 -3.41 -15.37
N LYS A 241 -2.91 -2.71 -15.29
CA LYS A 241 -2.24 -2.16 -16.47
C LYS A 241 -1.42 -3.19 -17.26
N ARG A 242 -1.14 -4.37 -16.66
CA ARG A 242 -0.18 -5.35 -17.22
C ARG A 242 -0.65 -6.81 -17.14
N ILE A 243 -1.54 -7.12 -16.22
CA ILE A 243 -1.97 -8.47 -15.86
C ILE A 243 -3.47 -8.58 -16.12
N ASP A 244 -3.88 -9.72 -16.70
CA ASP A 244 -5.30 -10.01 -16.85
C ASP A 244 -5.98 -10.01 -15.48
N SER A 245 -7.07 -9.29 -15.36
CA SER A 245 -7.87 -9.22 -14.14
C SER A 245 -8.32 -10.58 -13.61
N LEU A 246 -8.45 -11.56 -14.50
CA LEU A 246 -8.78 -12.94 -14.16
C LEU A 246 -7.66 -13.69 -13.42
N GLN A 247 -6.44 -13.18 -13.41
CA GLN A 247 -5.31 -13.74 -12.66
C GLN A 247 -5.15 -13.06 -11.29
N ILE A 248 -5.83 -11.92 -11.06
CA ILE A 248 -5.67 -11.14 -9.84
C ILE A 248 -6.72 -11.56 -8.83
N VAL A 249 -6.24 -12.02 -7.67
CA VAL A 249 -7.10 -12.39 -6.53
C VAL A 249 -7.72 -11.11 -5.94
N PRO A 250 -9.03 -11.10 -5.62
CA PRO A 250 -9.63 -9.99 -4.91
C PRO A 250 -8.91 -9.76 -3.57
N THR A 251 -8.60 -8.49 -3.29
CA THR A 251 -7.88 -8.11 -2.07
C THR A 251 -8.81 -7.96 -0.88
N GLU A 252 -9.95 -7.29 -1.08
CA GLU A 252 -10.89 -6.93 -0.05
C GLU A 252 -12.27 -6.62 -0.63
N ASN A 253 -13.32 -6.90 0.13
CA ASN A 253 -14.63 -6.31 -0.08
C ASN A 253 -14.75 -5.06 0.82
N ASP A 254 -14.21 -3.94 0.34
CA ASP A 254 -14.20 -2.67 1.06
C ASP A 254 -15.63 -2.10 1.15
N GLN A 255 -16.17 -2.07 2.36
CA GLN A 255 -17.50 -1.54 2.64
C GLN A 255 -17.45 -0.13 3.26
N PHE A 256 -16.25 0.43 3.44
CA PHE A 256 -16.05 1.72 4.12
C PHE A 256 -15.61 2.83 3.17
N VAL A 257 -14.35 2.77 2.68
CA VAL A 257 -13.75 3.86 1.92
C VAL A 257 -14.13 3.79 0.44
N ARG A 258 -13.88 2.66 -0.24
CA ARG A 258 -14.09 2.53 -1.69
C ARG A 258 -15.43 1.88 -2.06
N ARG A 259 -16.05 1.20 -1.10
CA ARG A 259 -17.41 0.61 -1.16
C ARG A 259 -17.61 -0.34 -2.34
N GLN A 260 -16.61 -1.18 -2.59
CA GLN A 260 -16.60 -2.14 -3.69
C GLN A 260 -15.64 -3.30 -3.42
N LEU A 261 -15.80 -4.40 -4.16
CA LEU A 261 -14.84 -5.48 -4.20
C LEU A 261 -13.57 -4.99 -4.92
N LEU A 262 -12.44 -4.98 -4.22
CA LEU A 262 -11.15 -4.54 -4.74
C LEU A 262 -10.45 -5.73 -5.42
N ARG A 263 -10.27 -5.63 -6.74
CA ARG A 263 -9.46 -6.55 -7.52
C ARG A 263 -8.48 -5.77 -8.38
N GLY A 264 -7.18 -5.95 -8.11
CA GLY A 264 -6.13 -5.19 -8.77
C GLY A 264 -5.95 -3.76 -8.27
N TYR A 265 -6.67 -3.41 -7.20
CA TYR A 265 -6.47 -2.19 -6.42
C TYR A 265 -5.92 -2.56 -5.06
N VAL A 266 -4.98 -1.76 -4.57
CA VAL A 266 -4.31 -2.00 -3.29
C VAL A 266 -5.29 -1.94 -2.11
N HIS A 267 -5.14 -2.85 -1.14
CA HIS A 267 -5.92 -2.87 0.10
C HIS A 267 -5.67 -1.62 0.95
N ASP A 268 -4.41 -1.30 1.20
CA ASP A 268 -3.99 -0.17 2.06
C ASP A 268 -4.51 1.17 1.52
N GLU A 269 -5.32 1.86 2.31
CA GLU A 269 -5.97 3.11 1.90
C GLU A 269 -4.94 4.23 1.71
N ALA A 270 -3.88 4.28 2.53
CA ALA A 270 -2.84 5.29 2.37
C ALA A 270 -2.09 5.12 1.04
N ALA A 271 -1.86 3.88 0.61
CA ALA A 271 -1.30 3.58 -0.69
C ALA A 271 -2.29 3.85 -1.84
N ALA A 272 -3.56 3.50 -1.67
CA ALA A 272 -4.61 3.77 -2.66
C ALA A 272 -4.75 5.27 -2.94
N PHE A 273 -4.74 6.10 -1.91
CA PHE A 273 -4.81 7.56 -2.04
C PHE A 273 -3.51 8.20 -2.58
N GLN A 274 -2.47 7.41 -2.80
CA GLN A 274 -1.27 7.77 -3.57
C GLN A 274 -1.30 7.19 -5.01
N GLY A 275 -2.44 6.70 -5.48
CA GLY A 275 -2.59 6.13 -6.82
C GLY A 275 -2.06 4.69 -6.94
N GLY A 276 -1.99 3.96 -5.84
CA GLY A 276 -1.58 2.55 -5.80
C GLY A 276 -0.06 2.31 -5.84
N VAL A 277 0.75 3.34 -6.09
CA VAL A 277 2.23 3.26 -6.03
C VAL A 277 2.70 3.96 -4.76
N SER A 278 2.90 3.21 -3.70
CA SER A 278 3.36 3.76 -2.42
C SER A 278 4.53 3.00 -1.84
N GLY A 279 5.25 3.64 -0.92
CA GLY A 279 6.40 3.03 -0.26
C GLY A 279 6.01 1.98 0.78
N ASN A 280 4.81 2.05 1.32
CA ASN A 280 4.36 1.16 2.38
C ASN A 280 3.60 -0.07 1.89
N ALA A 281 2.97 0.00 0.73
CA ALA A 281 2.12 -1.05 0.14
C ALA A 281 1.90 -0.79 -1.36
N GLY A 282 1.14 -1.66 -2.04
CA GLY A 282 0.69 -1.47 -3.42
C GLY A 282 1.38 -2.37 -4.44
N LEU A 283 2.39 -3.14 -4.05
CA LEU A 283 3.00 -4.14 -4.91
C LEU A 283 2.13 -5.40 -4.96
N PHE A 284 1.96 -5.95 -6.14
CA PHE A 284 1.29 -7.23 -6.40
C PHE A 284 2.31 -8.22 -6.94
N SER A 285 2.16 -9.51 -6.59
CA SER A 285 3.01 -10.59 -7.10
C SER A 285 2.39 -11.96 -6.85
N ASN A 286 3.14 -13.01 -7.19
CA ASN A 286 2.87 -14.41 -6.84
C ASN A 286 4.08 -15.03 -6.14
N ALA A 287 3.92 -16.26 -5.62
CA ALA A 287 4.97 -16.93 -4.87
C ALA A 287 6.21 -17.21 -5.72
N ASN A 288 6.04 -17.55 -7.00
CA ASN A 288 7.15 -17.84 -7.91
C ASN A 288 8.02 -16.61 -8.18
N ASP A 289 7.40 -15.46 -8.48
CA ASP A 289 8.14 -14.23 -8.75
C ASP A 289 8.84 -13.69 -7.49
N LEU A 290 8.27 -13.89 -6.30
CA LEU A 290 8.91 -13.50 -5.05
C LEU A 290 10.11 -14.38 -4.67
N ALA A 291 10.19 -15.60 -5.21
CA ALA A 291 11.30 -16.53 -4.96
C ALA A 291 12.54 -16.27 -5.83
N LYS A 292 12.42 -15.39 -6.84
CA LYS A 292 13.53 -14.98 -7.73
C LYS A 292 14.40 -13.92 -7.10
#